data_128b31ff1d9d74727ba04ed9a43e00dd
#
_entry.id   128b31ff1d9d74727ba04ed9a43e00dd
#
_cell.length_a   1.000
_cell.length_b   1.000
_cell.length_c   1.000
_cell.angle_alpha   90.00
_cell.angle_beta   90.00
_cell.angle_gamma   90.00
#
_symmetry.space_group_name_H-M   'P 1'
#
loop_
_entity.id
_entity.type
_entity.pdbx_description
1 polymer ?
#
loop_
_entity_poly.entity_id
_entity_poly.type
_entity_poly.pdbx_seq_one_letter_code
_entity_poly.pdbx_strand_id
1 'polypeptide(L)'
;MGGRMTTDGQAQYRRIDQLAQMQPLLDSLLQAGGARLGLAERPGDAVPVLVQAVSAEEGVLLDVSAVPEWLPLLEQGKACVLLGQYNGGQLRTAPLSAAAPVAAERGRFLWRGAYPQWVDWLQRRDTFRATLGLGMRVPVLARRETERAEGWLRDLSVQGCLVEFAAGNLSMLGEGAPLELTLSFPNGSRLVLDARPRYQRADVSRGLVSQGFSFVACTTEQERQLWYYVREIEREAARGSGGSQTLLVASSLFRQDVPAPARGETLPTAARVPQLSRLARVAAYLDSQILLLREGGVIAPGPLSRQADILLTLHEEDREALLFASHCLHRGPALVRHGIRVAVALLDICLAKGMPRRLCKAVAAAALVHDLGKALLPAAVRDADVLSPAQYATLTSHVATLEAALTDCGWLTPQVIDAVVCGLNERLDGSGYPVGRSGEALPALARLAAVVDVVDAMSHARADRPARGVDVIYRHLLELPAQFDRRRVQDYIQHFGALPVGTLVRYPEGQLARVVRLDITGRPMAVQRTIEDNAANAGAGEVLRGRDLARLGEPRAVAGP
;
A
#
# COMPACT_ATOMS: atom_id res chain seq x y z
N MET A 1 -0.31 48.05 11.20
CA MET A 1 -1.17 47.31 12.13
C MET A 1 -0.76 45.87 12.08
N GLY A 2 -0.14 45.43 13.14
CA GLY A 2 0.55 44.17 13.24
C GLY A 2 -0.40 42.99 13.50
N GLY A 3 -0.25 41.94 12.73
CA GLY A 3 -0.81 40.62 13.01
C GLY A 3 0.25 39.76 13.68
N ARG A 4 0.04 39.42 14.93
CA ARG A 4 0.88 38.50 15.72
C ARG A 4 0.90 37.13 15.09
N MET A 5 2.06 36.63 14.78
CA MET A 5 2.35 35.19 14.62
C MET A 5 2.21 34.52 15.97
N THR A 6 1.23 33.66 16.13
CA THR A 6 1.17 32.72 17.24
C THR A 6 1.75 31.39 16.76
N THR A 7 2.95 31.10 17.21
CA THR A 7 3.59 29.77 17.20
C THR A 7 2.89 28.91 18.26
N ASP A 8 1.96 28.07 17.81
CA ASP A 8 1.61 26.84 18.51
C ASP A 8 0.98 25.88 17.50
N GLY A 9 1.69 24.79 17.21
CA GLY A 9 1.23 23.74 16.30
C GLY A 9 0.10 22.92 16.92
N GLN A 10 -1.08 23.53 17.12
CA GLN A 10 -2.29 22.81 17.47
C GLN A 10 -2.73 22.00 16.26
N ALA A 11 -2.60 20.69 16.38
CA ALA A 11 -3.13 19.74 15.43
C ALA A 11 -4.64 19.98 15.27
N GLN A 12 -5.03 20.51 14.13
CA GLN A 12 -6.41 20.94 13.87
C GLN A 12 -7.20 19.75 13.32
N TYR A 13 -8.31 19.40 13.98
CA TYR A 13 -9.27 18.43 13.45
C TYR A 13 -9.83 18.92 12.13
N ARG A 14 -9.78 18.07 11.10
CA ARG A 14 -10.47 18.32 9.83
C ARG A 14 -11.89 17.79 9.96
N ARG A 15 -12.87 18.67 9.84
CA ARG A 15 -14.29 18.29 9.80
C ARG A 15 -14.65 17.78 8.41
N ILE A 16 -15.31 16.65 8.37
CA ILE A 16 -15.79 15.97 7.17
C ILE A 16 -17.30 15.77 7.35
N ASP A 17 -18.08 16.35 6.46
CA ASP A 17 -19.56 16.34 6.47
C ASP A 17 -20.17 15.73 5.20
N GLN A 18 -19.34 15.42 4.19
CA GLN A 18 -19.79 14.76 2.98
C GLN A 18 -19.95 13.24 3.21
N LEU A 19 -21.16 12.72 2.98
CA LEU A 19 -21.50 11.30 3.19
C LEU A 19 -20.50 10.33 2.59
N ALA A 20 -20.07 10.55 1.34
CA ALA A 20 -19.12 9.69 0.65
C ALA A 20 -17.72 9.66 1.31
N GLN A 21 -17.33 10.74 1.99
CA GLN A 21 -16.06 10.82 2.70
C GLN A 21 -16.17 10.34 4.15
N MET A 22 -17.35 10.45 4.75
CA MET A 22 -17.62 9.98 6.12
C MET A 22 -17.72 8.46 6.20
N GLN A 23 -18.31 7.81 5.20
CA GLN A 23 -18.59 6.38 5.23
C GLN A 23 -17.34 5.52 5.51
N PRO A 24 -16.18 5.70 4.82
CA PRO A 24 -14.97 4.91 5.11
C PRO A 24 -14.42 5.13 6.52
N LEU A 25 -14.63 6.33 7.10
CA LEU A 25 -14.23 6.65 8.46
C LEU A 25 -15.12 5.93 9.47
N LEU A 26 -16.41 5.94 9.25
CA LEU A 26 -17.40 5.29 10.11
C LEU A 26 -17.30 3.75 10.01
N ASP A 27 -17.02 3.22 8.82
CA ASP A 27 -16.80 1.78 8.62
C ASP A 27 -15.59 1.26 9.43
N SER A 28 -14.61 2.12 9.72
CA SER A 28 -13.49 1.72 10.57
C SER A 28 -13.89 1.44 12.02
N LEU A 29 -15.02 1.98 12.48
CA LEU A 29 -15.56 1.75 13.82
C LEU A 29 -16.19 0.37 13.97
N LEU A 30 -16.54 -0.30 12.86
CA LEU A 30 -17.11 -1.66 12.86
C LEU A 30 -16.09 -2.75 13.22
N GLN A 31 -14.80 -2.40 13.25
CA GLN A 31 -13.75 -3.36 13.61
C GLN A 31 -13.76 -3.65 15.12
N ALA A 32 -13.49 -4.88 15.51
CA ALA A 32 -13.38 -5.27 16.91
C ALA A 32 -12.32 -4.41 17.63
N GLY A 33 -12.71 -3.73 18.70
CA GLY A 33 -11.84 -2.75 19.40
C GLY A 33 -11.64 -1.42 18.66
N GLY A 34 -12.31 -1.21 17.51
CA GLY A 34 -12.19 0.00 16.70
C GLY A 34 -12.93 1.22 17.26
N ALA A 35 -13.86 1.04 18.19
CA ALA A 35 -14.69 2.11 18.70
C ALA A 35 -14.67 2.23 20.23
N ARG A 36 -14.74 3.47 20.70
CA ARG A 36 -14.97 3.82 22.11
C ARG A 36 -16.11 4.84 22.17
N LEU A 37 -16.97 4.70 23.18
CA LEU A 37 -18.07 5.61 23.46
C LEU A 37 -17.67 6.57 24.57
N GLY A 38 -17.77 7.87 24.34
CA GLY A 38 -17.47 8.93 25.30
C GLY A 38 -18.61 9.93 25.40
N LEU A 39 -18.71 10.61 26.55
CA LEU A 39 -19.60 11.78 26.66
C LEU A 39 -19.03 12.94 25.83
N ALA A 40 -19.89 13.68 25.14
CA ALA A 40 -19.46 14.82 24.32
C ALA A 40 -18.71 15.89 25.15
N GLU A 41 -19.10 16.05 26.43
CA GLU A 41 -18.49 16.96 27.39
C GLU A 41 -17.13 16.47 27.93
N ARG A 42 -16.92 15.12 27.98
CA ARG A 42 -15.72 14.48 28.51
C ARG A 42 -15.28 13.29 27.62
N PRO A 43 -14.83 13.55 26.41
CA PRO A 43 -14.45 12.46 25.50
C PRO A 43 -13.23 11.66 25.96
N GLY A 44 -12.46 12.16 26.95
CA GLY A 44 -11.30 11.48 27.52
C GLY A 44 -11.65 10.22 28.32
N ASP A 45 -12.84 10.15 28.91
CA ASP A 45 -13.33 9.05 29.76
C ASP A 45 -14.06 7.96 28.94
N ALA A 46 -13.74 7.83 27.67
CA ALA A 46 -14.44 6.91 26.76
C ALA A 46 -14.16 5.44 27.07
N VAL A 47 -15.21 4.63 26.99
CA VAL A 47 -15.21 3.17 27.21
C VAL A 47 -15.28 2.40 25.88
N PRO A 48 -14.69 1.21 25.79
CA PRO A 48 -14.77 0.39 24.58
C PRO A 48 -16.20 -0.09 24.35
N VAL A 49 -16.67 0.03 23.09
CA VAL A 49 -17.98 -0.48 22.64
C VAL A 49 -17.85 -1.17 21.31
N LEU A 50 -18.84 -1.99 20.96
CA LEU A 50 -18.96 -2.65 19.66
C LEU A 50 -19.98 -1.91 18.81
N VAL A 51 -19.53 -1.42 17.65
CA VAL A 51 -20.43 -0.87 16.62
C VAL A 51 -20.86 -2.03 15.74
N GLN A 52 -22.16 -2.34 15.74
CA GLN A 52 -22.75 -3.46 14.98
C GLN A 52 -23.06 -3.06 13.54
N ALA A 53 -23.56 -1.85 13.35
CA ALA A 53 -23.92 -1.32 12.03
C ALA A 53 -23.83 0.21 12.01
N VAL A 54 -23.51 0.75 10.84
CA VAL A 54 -23.56 2.18 10.53
C VAL A 54 -24.15 2.36 9.15
N SER A 55 -25.29 3.02 9.05
CA SER A 55 -25.89 3.40 7.78
C SER A 55 -26.59 4.75 7.87
N ALA A 56 -26.64 5.48 6.76
CA ALA A 56 -27.30 6.79 6.72
C ALA A 56 -28.82 6.68 6.96
N GLU A 57 -29.44 5.54 6.67
CA GLU A 57 -30.87 5.31 6.81
C GLU A 57 -31.26 4.87 8.23
N GLU A 58 -30.47 3.99 8.83
CA GLU A 58 -30.78 3.39 10.12
C GLU A 58 -29.97 3.98 11.29
N GLY A 59 -28.99 4.82 11.03
CA GLY A 59 -28.11 5.39 12.05
C GLY A 59 -26.99 4.47 12.47
N VAL A 60 -26.59 4.54 13.73
CA VAL A 60 -25.51 3.76 14.33
C VAL A 60 -26.08 2.80 15.37
N LEU A 61 -25.82 1.51 15.22
CA LEU A 61 -26.23 0.47 16.18
C LEU A 61 -25.03 0.07 17.03
N LEU A 62 -25.15 0.26 18.35
CA LEU A 62 -24.11 -0.03 19.34
C LEU A 62 -24.52 -1.22 20.21
N ASP A 63 -23.58 -2.10 20.50
CA ASP A 63 -23.69 -3.10 21.56
C ASP A 63 -22.92 -2.55 22.79
N VAL A 64 -23.69 -2.20 23.82
CA VAL A 64 -23.19 -1.66 25.08
C VAL A 64 -23.24 -2.68 26.23
N SER A 65 -23.41 -3.94 25.91
CA SER A 65 -23.54 -5.03 26.92
C SER A 65 -22.30 -5.15 27.81
N ALA A 66 -21.13 -4.76 27.30
CA ALA A 66 -19.86 -4.79 28.06
C ALA A 66 -19.71 -3.60 29.04
N VAL A 67 -20.57 -2.59 28.95
CA VAL A 67 -20.50 -1.34 29.73
C VAL A 67 -21.87 -0.95 30.27
N PRO A 68 -22.54 -1.81 31.07
CA PRO A 68 -23.91 -1.61 31.54
C PRO A 68 -24.09 -0.35 32.37
N GLU A 69 -23.03 0.17 32.97
CA GLU A 69 -23.03 1.42 33.72
C GLU A 69 -23.31 2.66 32.84
N TRP A 70 -23.22 2.52 31.51
CA TRP A 70 -23.54 3.59 30.57
C TRP A 70 -25.03 3.66 30.19
N LEU A 71 -25.79 2.59 30.45
CA LEU A 71 -27.23 2.53 30.13
C LEU A 71 -28.04 3.70 30.74
N PRO A 72 -27.88 4.05 32.04
CA PRO A 72 -28.61 5.19 32.60
C PRO A 72 -28.27 6.53 31.95
N LEU A 73 -27.01 6.72 31.48
CA LEU A 73 -26.57 7.95 30.80
C LEU A 73 -27.20 8.06 29.42
N LEU A 74 -27.28 6.95 28.71
CA LEU A 74 -27.91 6.83 27.39
C LEU A 74 -29.42 7.06 27.46
N GLU A 75 -30.08 6.48 28.45
CA GLU A 75 -31.52 6.64 28.72
C GLU A 75 -31.89 8.08 29.10
N GLN A 76 -30.99 8.80 29.79
CA GLN A 76 -31.13 10.22 30.09
C GLN A 76 -30.89 11.15 28.89
N GLY A 77 -30.59 10.58 27.71
CA GLY A 77 -30.34 11.36 26.50
C GLY A 77 -29.04 12.17 26.52
N LYS A 78 -28.04 11.76 27.31
CA LYS A 78 -26.73 12.42 27.33
C LYS A 78 -26.08 12.32 25.95
N ALA A 79 -25.57 13.46 25.46
CA ALA A 79 -24.89 13.53 24.18
C ALA A 79 -23.59 12.71 24.21
N CYS A 80 -23.52 11.68 23.38
CA CYS A 80 -22.39 10.77 23.27
C CYS A 80 -21.69 10.92 21.94
N VAL A 81 -20.37 10.68 21.92
CA VAL A 81 -19.55 10.65 20.71
C VAL A 81 -18.85 9.30 20.57
N LEU A 82 -18.66 8.85 19.35
CA LEU A 82 -17.79 7.73 19.06
C LEU A 82 -16.40 8.22 18.75
N LEU A 83 -15.42 7.56 19.34
CA LEU A 83 -14.01 7.76 19.12
C LEU A 83 -13.44 6.52 18.47
N GLY A 84 -12.57 6.69 17.48
CA GLY A 84 -11.93 5.59 16.78
C GLY A 84 -10.61 6.00 16.15
N GLN A 85 -10.11 5.11 15.29
CA GLN A 85 -8.90 5.37 14.51
C GLN A 85 -9.13 4.95 13.06
N TYR A 86 -8.64 5.78 12.15
CA TYR A 86 -8.65 5.50 10.72
C TYR A 86 -7.29 5.91 10.11
N ASN A 87 -6.60 4.96 9.46
CA ASN A 87 -5.28 5.20 8.85
C ASN A 87 -4.27 5.91 9.78
N GLY A 88 -4.27 5.53 11.09
CA GLY A 88 -3.39 6.14 12.09
C GLY A 88 -3.81 7.53 12.59
N GLY A 89 -4.88 8.11 12.05
CA GLY A 89 -5.51 9.32 12.54
C GLY A 89 -6.60 9.02 13.56
N GLN A 90 -6.84 9.95 14.48
CA GLN A 90 -7.95 9.89 15.44
C GLN A 90 -9.23 10.39 14.79
N LEU A 91 -10.32 9.70 15.04
CA LEU A 91 -11.65 10.00 14.55
C LEU A 91 -12.56 10.28 15.75
N ARG A 92 -13.40 11.31 15.62
CA ARG A 92 -14.47 11.64 16.56
C ARG A 92 -15.74 11.98 15.78
N THR A 93 -16.85 11.32 16.09
CA THR A 93 -18.14 11.65 15.47
C THR A 93 -18.75 12.92 16.04
N ALA A 94 -19.69 13.52 15.31
CA ALA A 94 -20.68 14.43 15.87
C ALA A 94 -21.38 13.75 17.08
N PRO A 95 -21.89 14.54 18.04
CA PRO A 95 -22.71 13.97 19.10
C PRO A 95 -23.88 13.19 18.51
N LEU A 96 -24.02 11.93 18.94
CA LEU A 96 -25.13 11.09 18.55
C LEU A 96 -26.37 11.59 19.30
N SER A 97 -27.31 12.17 18.56
CA SER A 97 -28.58 12.65 19.10
C SER A 97 -29.68 11.60 18.93
N ALA A 98 -30.72 11.69 19.78
CA ALA A 98 -31.93 10.88 19.72
C ALA A 98 -31.68 9.38 19.56
N ALA A 99 -31.49 8.72 20.67
CA ALA A 99 -31.21 7.31 20.68
C ALA A 99 -32.28 6.55 21.45
N ALA A 100 -32.61 5.39 20.96
CA ALA A 100 -33.57 4.50 21.57
C ALA A 100 -32.96 3.13 21.86
N PRO A 101 -33.31 2.49 22.99
CA PRO A 101 -32.95 1.10 23.18
C PRO A 101 -33.61 0.26 22.09
N VAL A 102 -32.88 -0.67 21.52
CA VAL A 102 -33.41 -1.68 20.59
C VAL A 102 -33.69 -2.93 21.42
N ALA A 103 -34.84 -3.55 21.22
CA ALA A 103 -35.21 -4.78 21.94
C ALA A 103 -34.11 -5.84 21.68
N ALA A 104 -33.38 -6.19 22.73
CA ALA A 104 -32.28 -7.11 22.65
C ALA A 104 -32.74 -8.56 22.75
N GLU A 105 -32.35 -9.39 21.80
CA GLU A 105 -32.44 -10.84 21.92
C GLU A 105 -31.27 -11.37 22.77
N ARG A 106 -31.57 -12.26 23.71
CA ARG A 106 -30.58 -13.05 24.47
C ARG A 106 -29.66 -12.27 25.42
N GLY A 107 -30.16 -11.23 26.12
CA GLY A 107 -29.37 -10.54 27.16
C GLY A 107 -28.32 -9.56 26.63
N ARG A 108 -28.41 -9.14 25.36
CA ARG A 108 -27.62 -8.06 24.81
C ARG A 108 -28.33 -6.73 24.96
N PHE A 109 -27.58 -5.68 25.28
CA PHE A 109 -28.08 -4.31 25.33
C PHE A 109 -27.63 -3.56 24.06
N LEU A 110 -28.55 -3.48 23.10
CA LEU A 110 -28.35 -2.75 21.85
C LEU A 110 -28.98 -1.37 21.94
N TRP A 111 -28.28 -0.39 21.42
CA TRP A 111 -28.69 0.99 21.44
C TRP A 111 -28.48 1.65 20.07
N ARG A 112 -29.49 2.36 19.56
CA ARG A 112 -29.46 2.97 18.24
C ARG A 112 -29.40 4.48 18.37
N GLY A 113 -28.35 5.10 17.81
CA GLY A 113 -28.17 6.53 17.68
C GLY A 113 -28.39 7.02 16.24
N ALA A 114 -28.67 8.30 16.09
CA ALA A 114 -28.74 8.91 14.77
C ALA A 114 -27.40 8.83 14.02
N TYR A 115 -27.45 8.82 12.68
CA TYR A 115 -26.25 8.91 11.86
C TYR A 115 -25.53 10.25 12.13
N PRO A 116 -24.22 10.27 12.37
CA PRO A 116 -23.52 11.50 12.70
C PRO A 116 -23.52 12.46 11.53
N GLN A 117 -23.81 13.74 11.78
CA GLN A 117 -23.84 14.77 10.75
C GLN A 117 -22.47 15.14 10.19
N TRP A 118 -21.43 14.91 10.96
CA TRP A 118 -20.02 15.12 10.59
C TRP A 118 -19.12 14.22 11.41
N VAL A 119 -17.90 14.08 10.90
CA VAL A 119 -16.80 13.39 11.58
C VAL A 119 -15.60 14.31 11.63
N ASP A 120 -15.06 14.56 12.80
CA ASP A 120 -13.77 15.23 12.98
C ASP A 120 -12.67 14.20 12.87
N TRP A 121 -11.76 14.38 11.92
CA TRP A 121 -10.60 13.50 11.72
C TRP A 121 -9.31 14.27 11.94
N LEU A 122 -8.47 13.74 12.82
CA LEU A 122 -7.20 14.30 13.19
C LEU A 122 -6.07 13.39 12.78
N GLN A 123 -5.43 13.72 11.68
CA GLN A 123 -4.17 13.09 11.30
C GLN A 123 -3.03 13.73 12.09
N ARG A 124 -2.73 13.19 13.28
CA ARG A 124 -1.59 13.67 14.09
C ARG A 124 -0.24 13.20 13.57
N ARG A 125 -0.21 12.17 12.70
CA ARG A 125 1.02 11.52 12.24
C ARG A 125 0.97 11.35 10.74
N ASP A 126 1.89 12.00 10.07
CA ASP A 126 2.05 11.88 8.62
C ASP A 126 2.76 10.58 8.22
N THR A 127 3.30 9.82 9.19
CA THR A 127 4.11 8.62 8.93
C THR A 127 3.70 7.44 9.81
N PHE A 128 3.73 6.27 9.18
CA PHE A 128 3.54 4.98 9.82
C PHE A 128 4.65 4.70 10.85
N ARG A 129 4.30 4.04 11.98
CA ARG A 129 5.23 3.60 13.02
C ARG A 129 5.18 2.09 13.19
N ALA A 130 6.33 1.45 13.01
CA ALA A 130 6.50 0.04 13.31
C ALA A 130 6.78 -0.13 14.81
N THR A 131 5.94 -0.90 15.50
CA THR A 131 6.10 -1.21 16.92
C THR A 131 6.93 -2.48 17.11
N LEU A 132 7.90 -2.45 18.01
CA LEU A 132 8.69 -3.64 18.33
C LEU A 132 7.88 -4.60 19.22
N GLY A 133 7.74 -5.85 18.75
CA GLY A 133 7.06 -6.94 19.47
C GLY A 133 7.91 -7.54 20.60
N LEU A 134 7.31 -8.48 21.34
CA LEU A 134 8.00 -9.26 22.38
C LEU A 134 9.19 -10.02 21.77
N GLY A 135 10.38 -9.85 22.36
CA GLY A 135 11.61 -10.49 21.88
C GLY A 135 12.44 -9.65 20.92
N MET A 136 11.90 -8.59 20.34
CA MET A 136 12.67 -7.66 19.50
C MET A 136 13.37 -6.63 20.40
N ARG A 137 14.68 -6.73 20.50
CA ARG A 137 15.49 -5.82 21.33
C ARG A 137 16.43 -5.01 20.45
N VAL A 138 16.24 -3.69 20.43
CA VAL A 138 17.10 -2.74 19.74
C VAL A 138 17.58 -1.71 20.77
N PRO A 139 18.84 -1.82 21.25
CA PRO A 139 19.40 -0.84 22.16
C PRO A 139 19.57 0.51 21.45
N VAL A 140 19.29 1.57 22.19
CA VAL A 140 19.44 2.96 21.74
C VAL A 140 20.36 3.68 22.71
N LEU A 141 21.41 4.29 22.16
CA LEU A 141 22.28 5.20 22.88
C LEU A 141 21.90 6.63 22.49
N ALA A 142 21.45 7.42 23.45
CA ALA A 142 21.26 8.86 23.31
C ALA A 142 22.50 9.58 23.82
N ARG A 143 23.02 10.54 23.07
CA ARG A 143 24.23 11.30 23.44
C ARG A 143 23.98 12.81 23.23
N ARG A 144 24.31 13.59 24.25
CA ARG A 144 24.35 15.05 24.18
C ARG A 144 25.64 15.52 24.84
N GLU A 145 26.58 16.07 24.07
CA GLU A 145 27.91 16.47 24.55
C GLU A 145 28.62 15.34 25.29
N THR A 146 28.77 15.46 26.61
CA THR A 146 29.39 14.46 27.49
C THR A 146 28.40 13.50 28.14
N GLU A 147 27.12 13.83 28.12
CA GLU A 147 26.06 13.01 28.71
C GLU A 147 25.65 11.85 27.82
N ARG A 148 25.33 10.70 28.42
CA ARG A 148 24.90 9.49 27.74
C ARG A 148 23.73 8.84 28.47
N ALA A 149 22.75 8.36 27.70
CA ALA A 149 21.64 7.56 28.21
C ALA A 149 21.41 6.34 27.33
N GLU A 150 21.28 5.17 27.95
CA GLU A 150 20.96 3.93 27.26
C GLU A 150 19.48 3.59 27.45
N GLY A 151 18.83 3.14 26.38
CA GLY A 151 17.41 2.78 26.39
C GLY A 151 17.09 1.71 25.34
N TRP A 152 15.81 1.42 25.22
CA TRP A 152 15.27 0.42 24.30
C TRP A 152 14.26 1.04 23.34
N LEU A 153 14.41 0.78 22.06
CA LEU A 153 13.47 1.20 21.02
C LEU A 153 12.12 0.50 21.23
N ARG A 154 11.02 1.26 21.17
CA ARG A 154 9.64 0.77 21.27
C ARG A 154 8.86 0.89 19.98
N ASP A 155 9.02 1.99 19.27
CA ASP A 155 8.52 2.16 17.92
C ASP A 155 9.51 2.97 17.06
N LEU A 156 9.44 2.78 15.76
CA LEU A 156 10.23 3.50 14.77
C LEU A 156 9.36 3.93 13.60
N SER A 157 9.51 5.17 13.18
CA SER A 157 8.97 5.70 11.92
C SER A 157 10.06 6.42 11.14
N VAL A 158 9.78 6.87 9.94
CA VAL A 158 10.74 7.67 9.15
C VAL A 158 10.95 9.08 9.70
N GLN A 159 10.10 9.57 10.61
CA GLN A 159 10.19 10.92 11.18
C GLN A 159 10.55 10.94 12.67
N GLY A 160 10.56 9.78 13.34
CA GLY A 160 10.86 9.73 14.75
C GLY A 160 10.69 8.36 15.38
N CYS A 161 10.97 8.26 16.66
CA CYS A 161 10.89 7.01 17.42
C CYS A 161 10.42 7.24 18.87
N LEU A 162 10.02 6.14 19.50
CA LEU A 162 9.77 6.08 20.94
C LEU A 162 10.83 5.19 21.57
N VAL A 163 11.48 5.69 22.61
CA VAL A 163 12.53 4.98 23.36
C VAL A 163 12.16 4.93 24.82
N GLU A 164 12.34 3.79 25.47
CA GLU A 164 12.24 3.65 26.93
C GLU A 164 13.62 3.69 27.57
N PHE A 165 13.78 4.56 28.57
CA PHE A 165 14.98 4.73 29.36
C PHE A 165 14.72 4.38 30.84
N ALA A 166 15.76 4.07 31.60
CA ALA A 166 15.66 4.01 33.05
C ALA A 166 15.44 5.42 33.66
N ALA A 167 14.65 5.52 34.72
CA ALA A 167 14.22 6.79 35.30
C ALA A 167 15.37 7.70 35.80
N GLY A 168 16.58 7.18 36.01
CA GLY A 168 17.76 7.95 36.41
C GLY A 168 18.33 8.89 35.35
N ASN A 169 17.85 8.85 34.10
CA ASN A 169 18.37 9.62 32.95
C ASN A 169 17.52 10.86 32.60
N LEU A 170 16.66 11.31 33.51
CA LEU A 170 15.65 12.36 33.24
C LEU A 170 16.24 13.72 32.85
N SER A 171 17.39 14.11 33.43
CA SER A 171 18.02 15.42 33.19
C SER A 171 18.46 15.59 31.74
N MET A 172 18.94 14.53 31.11
CA MET A 172 19.40 14.54 29.74
C MET A 172 18.23 14.55 28.71
N LEU A 173 17.09 14.00 29.10
CA LEU A 173 15.96 13.75 28.18
C LEU A 173 14.94 14.90 28.14
N GLY A 174 15.11 15.95 28.93
CA GLY A 174 14.24 17.12 28.98
C GLY A 174 14.11 17.84 27.63
N GLU A 175 13.11 18.71 27.50
CA GLU A 175 12.90 19.56 26.32
C GLU A 175 14.15 20.42 26.08
N GLY A 176 14.67 20.41 24.84
CA GLY A 176 15.87 21.19 24.56
C GLY A 176 16.51 20.93 23.20
N ALA A 177 17.82 21.18 23.16
CA ALA A 177 18.65 21.06 21.98
C ALA A 177 18.63 19.65 21.37
N PRO A 178 18.89 19.50 20.07
CA PRO A 178 19.03 18.19 19.42
C PRO A 178 20.10 17.34 20.13
N LEU A 179 19.90 16.03 20.07
CA LEU A 179 20.84 15.03 20.56
C LEU A 179 21.02 13.94 19.50
N GLU A 180 22.13 13.23 19.58
CA GLU A 180 22.42 12.11 18.71
C GLU A 180 21.80 10.82 19.26
N LEU A 181 21.04 10.11 18.43
CA LEU A 181 20.54 8.76 18.72
C LEU A 181 21.29 7.75 17.88
N THR A 182 21.87 6.74 18.51
CA THR A 182 22.42 5.56 17.84
C THR A 182 21.53 4.35 18.12
N LEU A 183 20.87 3.83 17.09
CA LEU A 183 20.09 2.60 17.15
C LEU A 183 20.99 1.44 16.71
N SER A 184 21.10 0.39 17.51
CA SER A 184 21.95 -0.78 17.21
C SER A 184 21.09 -2.03 17.02
N PHE A 185 21.12 -2.62 15.85
CA PHE A 185 20.32 -3.79 15.52
C PHE A 185 21.10 -5.09 15.76
N PRO A 186 20.43 -6.23 16.06
CA PRO A 186 21.09 -7.50 16.38
C PRO A 186 22.06 -8.03 15.32
N ASN A 187 21.85 -7.70 14.03
CA ASN A 187 22.75 -8.05 12.93
C ASN A 187 24.03 -7.20 12.86
N GLY A 188 24.27 -6.33 13.85
CA GLY A 188 25.43 -5.42 13.89
C GLY A 188 25.25 -4.11 13.12
N SER A 189 24.13 -3.90 12.37
CA SER A 189 23.89 -2.63 11.72
C SER A 189 23.56 -1.53 12.73
N ARG A 190 24.01 -0.30 12.44
CA ARG A 190 23.80 0.88 13.28
C ARG A 190 23.22 2.01 12.47
N LEU A 191 22.29 2.74 13.06
CA LEU A 191 21.70 3.96 12.51
C LEU A 191 21.94 5.10 13.48
N VAL A 192 22.60 6.14 13.01
CA VAL A 192 22.90 7.36 13.79
C VAL A 192 22.07 8.50 13.23
N LEU A 193 21.32 9.18 14.10
CA LEU A 193 20.36 10.23 13.74
C LEU A 193 20.41 11.37 14.74
N ASP A 194 20.31 12.60 14.24
CA ASP A 194 20.04 13.76 15.08
C ASP A 194 18.54 13.81 15.39
N ALA A 195 18.21 13.95 16.66
CA ALA A 195 16.83 13.90 17.13
C ALA A 195 16.54 14.97 18.19
N ARG A 196 15.30 15.45 18.21
CA ARG A 196 14.78 16.35 19.24
C ARG A 196 13.79 15.62 20.13
N PRO A 197 13.94 15.70 21.46
CA PRO A 197 12.91 15.25 22.40
C PRO A 197 11.59 16.01 22.14
N ARG A 198 10.45 15.32 22.20
CA ARG A 198 9.14 15.90 21.96
C ARG A 198 8.18 15.81 23.13
N TYR A 199 8.07 14.63 23.70
CA TYR A 199 7.26 14.39 24.88
C TYR A 199 7.87 13.31 25.73
N GLN A 200 7.60 13.38 27.04
CA GLN A 200 8.10 12.45 28.03
C GLN A 200 6.93 11.92 28.87
N ARG A 201 6.93 10.63 29.12
CA ARG A 201 5.97 9.99 30.00
C ARG A 201 6.70 9.06 30.98
N ALA A 202 6.61 9.36 32.26
CA ALA A 202 7.15 8.50 33.29
C ALA A 202 6.15 7.38 33.64
N ASP A 203 6.65 6.16 33.75
CA ASP A 203 5.97 5.03 34.36
C ASP A 203 6.66 4.76 35.72
N VAL A 204 6.11 5.38 36.75
CA VAL A 204 6.66 5.32 38.12
C VAL A 204 6.64 3.89 38.63
N SER A 205 5.66 3.08 38.27
CA SER A 205 5.49 1.70 38.72
C SER A 205 6.60 0.77 38.21
N ARG A 206 7.14 1.05 37.01
CA ARG A 206 8.20 0.27 36.37
C ARG A 206 9.57 0.91 36.45
N GLY A 207 9.69 2.12 37.01
CA GLY A 207 10.94 2.88 37.03
C GLY A 207 11.46 3.23 35.63
N LEU A 208 10.58 3.39 34.65
CA LEU A 208 10.90 3.64 33.25
C LEU A 208 10.35 4.99 32.79
N VAL A 209 11.01 5.56 31.81
CA VAL A 209 10.59 6.79 31.14
C VAL A 209 10.51 6.55 29.63
N SER A 210 9.33 6.73 29.06
CA SER A 210 9.13 6.71 27.62
C SER A 210 9.33 8.11 27.04
N GLN A 211 10.30 8.26 26.14
CA GLN A 211 10.65 9.51 25.47
C GLN A 211 10.37 9.40 23.97
N GLY A 212 9.53 10.29 23.46
CA GLY A 212 9.29 10.46 22.03
C GLY A 212 10.32 11.41 21.41
N PHE A 213 10.87 11.03 20.27
CA PHE A 213 11.83 11.83 19.51
C PHE A 213 11.31 12.10 18.09
N SER A 214 11.61 13.28 17.55
CA SER A 214 11.51 13.58 16.12
C SER A 214 12.90 13.73 15.54
N PHE A 215 13.15 13.11 14.37
CA PHE A 215 14.43 13.23 13.69
C PHE A 215 14.58 14.63 13.05
N VAL A 216 15.82 15.12 13.05
CA VAL A 216 16.17 16.44 12.52
C VAL A 216 17.04 16.23 11.29
N ALA A 217 16.66 16.88 10.16
CA ALA A 217 17.47 16.96 8.95
C ALA A 217 18.06 15.61 8.48
N CYS A 218 17.24 14.56 8.37
CA CYS A 218 17.69 13.28 7.85
C CYS A 218 18.22 13.44 6.42
N THR A 219 19.41 12.87 6.16
CA THR A 219 19.91 12.71 4.80
C THR A 219 19.07 11.71 4.02
N THR A 220 19.10 11.76 2.69
CA THR A 220 18.38 10.80 1.85
C THR A 220 18.78 9.35 2.14
N GLU A 221 20.05 9.11 2.51
CA GLU A 221 20.52 7.78 2.89
C GLU A 221 19.93 7.33 4.24
N GLN A 222 19.90 8.21 5.24
CA GLN A 222 19.28 7.92 6.54
C GLN A 222 17.78 7.66 6.40
N GLU A 223 17.07 8.41 5.56
CA GLU A 223 15.65 8.15 5.28
C GLU A 223 15.43 6.78 4.62
N ARG A 224 16.30 6.38 3.67
CA ARG A 224 16.26 5.07 3.03
C ARG A 224 16.48 3.94 4.04
N GLN A 225 17.46 4.12 4.94
CA GLN A 225 17.73 3.18 6.02
C GLN A 225 16.56 3.11 7.00
N LEU A 226 15.95 4.24 7.36
CA LEU A 226 14.77 4.29 8.21
C LEU A 226 13.59 3.51 7.60
N TRP A 227 13.32 3.70 6.30
CA TRP A 227 12.30 2.93 5.59
C TRP A 227 12.58 1.43 5.62
N TYR A 228 13.82 1.05 5.39
CA TYR A 228 14.23 -0.35 5.46
C TYR A 228 14.02 -0.91 6.87
N TYR A 229 14.47 -0.21 7.92
CA TYR A 229 14.34 -0.66 9.29
C TYR A 229 12.88 -0.72 9.76
N VAL A 230 12.08 0.29 9.46
CA VAL A 230 10.63 0.29 9.76
C VAL A 230 9.97 -0.95 9.17
N ARG A 231 10.23 -1.25 7.90
CA ARG A 231 9.67 -2.41 7.23
C ARG A 231 10.13 -3.74 7.81
N GLU A 232 11.42 -3.86 8.14
CA GLU A 232 11.96 -5.09 8.71
C GLU A 232 11.47 -5.33 10.15
N ILE A 233 11.24 -4.26 10.91
CA ILE A 233 10.60 -4.34 12.24
C ILE A 233 9.16 -4.85 12.10
N GLU A 234 8.38 -4.32 11.16
CA GLU A 234 7.01 -4.82 10.88
C GLU A 234 6.98 -6.29 10.52
N ARG A 235 7.89 -6.69 9.60
CA ARG A 235 8.01 -8.08 9.17
C ARG A 235 8.26 -9.02 10.35
N GLU A 236 9.18 -8.65 11.24
CA GLU A 236 9.50 -9.44 12.42
C GLU A 236 8.36 -9.42 13.46
N ALA A 237 7.68 -8.29 13.65
CA ALA A 237 6.53 -8.18 14.54
C ALA A 237 5.36 -9.04 14.05
N ALA A 238 5.10 -9.08 12.74
CA ALA A 238 4.07 -9.94 12.15
C ALA A 238 4.39 -11.44 12.36
N ARG A 239 5.68 -11.82 12.28
CA ARG A 239 6.13 -13.20 12.58
C ARG A 239 5.89 -13.60 14.03
N GLY A 240 6.10 -12.67 14.97
CA GLY A 240 5.92 -12.91 16.40
C GLY A 240 4.49 -12.97 16.89
N SER A 241 3.52 -12.43 16.13
CA SER A 241 2.09 -12.39 16.51
C SER A 241 1.25 -13.55 15.92
N GLY A 242 1.82 -14.30 14.97
CA GLY A 242 1.16 -15.48 14.39
C GLY A 242 1.41 -16.73 15.23
N GLY A 243 0.34 -17.31 15.80
CA GLY A 243 0.39 -18.57 16.57
C GLY A 243 0.69 -19.83 15.75
N SER A 244 1.19 -19.71 14.53
CA SER A 244 1.61 -20.83 13.68
C SER A 244 3.08 -20.64 13.33
N GLN A 245 3.93 -21.47 13.91
CA GLN A 245 5.31 -21.65 13.53
C GLN A 245 5.34 -21.97 12.03
N THR A 246 6.05 -21.23 11.28
CA THR A 246 6.57 -21.84 10.07
C THR A 246 6.56 -20.98 8.87
N LEU A 247 6.85 -20.09 8.41
CA LEU A 247 7.17 -19.72 7.00
C LEU A 247 7.66 -18.29 6.74
N LEU A 248 7.57 -17.41 7.71
CA LEU A 248 8.20 -16.11 7.54
C LEU A 248 9.69 -16.22 7.89
N VAL A 249 10.53 -16.07 6.89
CA VAL A 249 11.98 -15.95 7.10
C VAL A 249 12.22 -14.77 8.03
N ALA A 250 12.91 -15.01 9.17
CA ALA A 250 13.24 -13.98 10.15
C ALA A 250 13.91 -12.79 9.45
N SER A 251 13.56 -11.57 9.89
CA SER A 251 14.16 -10.35 9.36
C SER A 251 15.68 -10.40 9.48
N SER A 252 16.38 -9.95 8.43
CA SER A 252 17.84 -9.85 8.42
C SER A 252 18.40 -8.94 9.53
N LEU A 253 17.60 -8.00 10.05
CA LEU A 253 17.98 -7.12 11.17
C LEU A 253 18.09 -7.85 12.51
N PHE A 254 17.31 -8.92 12.70
CA PHE A 254 17.22 -9.65 13.97
C PHE A 254 17.96 -10.98 13.94
N ARG A 255 18.74 -11.28 12.88
CA ARG A 255 19.67 -12.42 12.80
C ARG A 255 21.06 -12.00 13.24
N GLN A 256 21.71 -12.80 14.10
CA GLN A 256 23.05 -12.49 14.62
C GLN A 256 24.20 -12.79 13.65
N ASP A 257 23.95 -13.51 12.55
CA ASP A 257 25.00 -14.03 11.67
C ASP A 257 25.04 -13.42 10.25
N VAL A 258 24.35 -12.31 10.02
CA VAL A 258 24.37 -11.62 8.72
C VAL A 258 25.26 -10.39 8.80
N PRO A 259 26.36 -10.28 8.01
CA PRO A 259 27.15 -9.05 7.97
C PRO A 259 26.28 -7.85 7.59
N ALA A 260 26.57 -6.70 8.23
CA ALA A 260 25.91 -5.45 7.87
C ALA A 260 26.08 -5.19 6.36
N PRO A 261 25.05 -4.73 5.64
CA PRO A 261 25.18 -4.40 4.23
C PRO A 261 26.29 -3.37 4.06
N ALA A 262 27.23 -3.65 3.14
CA ALA A 262 28.32 -2.75 2.81
C ALA A 262 27.79 -1.35 2.50
N ARG A 263 28.52 -0.32 2.95
CA ARG A 263 28.21 1.09 2.63
C ARG A 263 28.19 1.24 1.12
N GLY A 264 27.00 1.33 0.55
CA GLY A 264 26.79 1.53 -0.88
C GLY A 264 27.21 2.93 -1.28
N GLU A 265 27.83 3.03 -2.45
CA GLU A 265 28.21 4.28 -3.07
C GLU A 265 27.04 5.27 -3.13
N THR A 266 27.31 6.53 -2.84
CA THR A 266 26.36 7.64 -2.88
C THR A 266 25.89 7.88 -4.32
N LEU A 267 24.66 7.45 -4.62
CA LEU A 267 23.98 7.84 -5.86
C LEU A 267 23.49 9.30 -5.76
N PRO A 268 23.55 10.07 -6.85
CA PRO A 268 23.08 11.45 -6.86
C PRO A 268 21.61 11.56 -6.46
N THR A 269 21.25 12.68 -5.86
CA THR A 269 19.90 12.99 -5.35
C THR A 269 18.85 12.84 -6.45
N ALA A 270 18.11 11.74 -6.43
CA ALA A 270 17.08 11.46 -7.39
C ALA A 270 15.76 12.13 -6.99
N ALA A 271 15.08 12.71 -7.96
CA ALA A 271 13.71 13.17 -7.78
C ALA A 271 12.83 11.99 -7.35
N ARG A 272 12.30 12.03 -6.14
CA ARG A 272 11.40 10.97 -5.62
C ARG A 272 10.10 10.98 -6.41
N VAL A 273 9.62 9.79 -6.77
CA VAL A 273 8.27 9.59 -7.30
C VAL A 273 7.32 9.47 -6.10
N PRO A 274 6.51 10.49 -5.79
CA PRO A 274 5.71 10.53 -4.54
C PRO A 274 4.75 9.33 -4.41
N GLN A 275 4.24 8.81 -5.54
CA GLN A 275 3.31 7.70 -5.60
C GLN A 275 3.96 6.35 -5.26
N LEU A 276 5.28 6.24 -5.40
CA LEU A 276 6.01 4.96 -5.23
C LEU A 276 5.84 4.37 -3.83
N SER A 277 5.83 5.21 -2.78
CA SER A 277 5.65 4.74 -1.41
C SER A 277 4.26 4.15 -1.15
N ARG A 278 3.23 4.71 -1.79
CA ARG A 278 1.85 4.21 -1.69
C ARG A 278 1.67 2.92 -2.49
N LEU A 279 2.27 2.81 -3.68
CA LEU A 279 2.31 1.56 -4.45
C LEU A 279 3.11 0.47 -3.74
N ALA A 280 4.20 0.80 -3.04
CA ALA A 280 4.94 -0.16 -2.23
C ALA A 280 4.07 -0.78 -1.11
N ARG A 281 3.11 -0.03 -0.54
CA ARG A 281 2.14 -0.58 0.42
C ARG A 281 1.15 -1.54 -0.25
N VAL A 282 0.68 -1.21 -1.46
CA VAL A 282 -0.14 -2.14 -2.25
C VAL A 282 0.64 -3.42 -2.54
N ALA A 283 1.91 -3.31 -2.93
CA ALA A 283 2.78 -4.48 -3.15
C ALA A 283 2.96 -5.33 -1.89
N ALA A 284 3.19 -4.71 -0.73
CA ALA A 284 3.31 -5.43 0.55
C ALA A 284 2.01 -6.14 0.94
N TYR A 285 0.85 -5.52 0.68
CA TYR A 285 -0.43 -6.19 0.87
C TYR A 285 -0.55 -7.43 -0.03
N LEU A 286 -0.28 -7.33 -1.33
CA LEU A 286 -0.36 -8.46 -2.26
C LEU A 286 0.62 -9.59 -1.87
N ASP A 287 1.82 -9.25 -1.45
CA ASP A 287 2.80 -10.22 -0.96
C ASP A 287 2.28 -10.98 0.26
N SER A 288 1.60 -10.29 1.19
CA SER A 288 0.94 -10.93 2.32
C SER A 288 -0.21 -11.86 1.92
N GLN A 289 -0.94 -11.54 0.83
CA GLN A 289 -2.00 -12.41 0.32
C GLN A 289 -1.44 -13.73 -0.24
N ILE A 290 -0.24 -13.74 -0.80
CA ILE A 290 0.42 -14.98 -1.24
C ILE A 290 0.61 -15.94 -0.06
N LEU A 291 1.01 -15.43 1.11
CA LEU A 291 1.15 -16.24 2.32
C LEU A 291 -0.20 -16.78 2.79
N LEU A 292 -1.22 -15.92 2.81
CA LEU A 292 -2.58 -16.30 3.17
C LEU A 292 -3.12 -17.43 2.27
N LEU A 293 -2.94 -17.29 0.95
CA LEU A 293 -3.38 -18.30 -0.02
C LEU A 293 -2.65 -19.63 0.14
N ARG A 294 -1.35 -19.63 0.53
CA ARG A 294 -0.59 -20.85 0.83
C ARG A 294 -1.16 -21.64 2.01
N GLU A 295 -1.79 -20.95 2.94
CA GLU A 295 -2.46 -21.55 4.10
C GLU A 295 -3.94 -21.92 3.80
N GLY A 296 -4.37 -21.82 2.55
CA GLY A 296 -5.74 -22.09 2.14
C GLY A 296 -6.76 -21.02 2.59
N GLY A 297 -6.28 -19.82 2.95
CA GLY A 297 -7.11 -18.70 3.36
C GLY A 297 -7.81 -18.01 2.19
N VAL A 298 -8.81 -17.19 2.50
CA VAL A 298 -9.60 -16.39 1.54
C VAL A 298 -9.18 -14.91 1.58
N ILE A 299 -9.28 -14.24 0.44
CA ILE A 299 -8.93 -12.81 0.33
C ILE A 299 -10.05 -11.97 0.94
N ALA A 300 -9.73 -11.23 1.99
CA ALA A 300 -10.70 -10.40 2.68
C ALA A 300 -11.19 -9.23 1.81
N PRO A 301 -12.51 -9.02 1.68
CA PRO A 301 -13.10 -8.05 0.75
C PRO A 301 -12.72 -6.59 1.07
N GLY A 302 -12.73 -6.19 2.33
CA GLY A 302 -12.43 -4.83 2.75
C GLY A 302 -11.00 -4.39 2.47
N PRO A 303 -9.97 -5.14 2.88
CA PRO A 303 -8.58 -4.85 2.54
C PRO A 303 -8.32 -4.77 1.03
N LEU A 304 -8.83 -5.70 0.23
CA LEU A 304 -8.68 -5.67 -1.24
C LEU A 304 -9.34 -4.42 -1.84
N SER A 305 -10.55 -4.09 -1.39
CA SER A 305 -11.26 -2.87 -1.77
C SER A 305 -10.44 -1.61 -1.54
N ARG A 306 -9.78 -1.50 -0.37
CA ARG A 306 -8.90 -0.37 -0.04
C ARG A 306 -7.68 -0.26 -0.98
N GLN A 307 -7.11 -1.38 -1.43
CA GLN A 307 -5.98 -1.31 -2.38
C GLN A 307 -6.42 -0.74 -3.73
N ALA A 308 -7.60 -1.12 -4.22
CA ALA A 308 -8.16 -0.55 -5.43
C ALA A 308 -8.49 0.95 -5.27
N ASP A 309 -8.97 1.38 -4.10
CA ASP A 309 -9.19 2.81 -3.81
C ASP A 309 -7.88 3.61 -3.81
N ILE A 310 -6.78 3.02 -3.33
CA ILE A 310 -5.45 3.66 -3.40
C ILE A 310 -5.07 3.91 -4.87
N LEU A 311 -5.26 2.92 -5.75
CA LEU A 311 -4.95 3.08 -7.18
C LEU A 311 -5.82 4.17 -7.82
N LEU A 312 -7.12 4.18 -7.54
CA LEU A 312 -8.04 5.21 -8.01
C LEU A 312 -7.61 6.62 -7.57
N THR A 313 -7.30 6.78 -6.29
CA THR A 313 -6.87 8.07 -5.73
C THR A 313 -5.55 8.53 -6.36
N LEU A 314 -4.58 7.63 -6.53
CA LEU A 314 -3.31 7.95 -7.18
C LEU A 314 -3.50 8.36 -8.64
N HIS A 315 -4.42 7.73 -9.35
CA HIS A 315 -4.76 8.07 -10.73
C HIS A 315 -5.42 9.47 -10.82
N GLU A 316 -6.34 9.76 -9.91
CA GLU A 316 -7.01 11.07 -9.82
C GLU A 316 -6.04 12.20 -9.45
N GLU A 317 -5.03 11.93 -8.63
CA GLU A 317 -3.99 12.89 -8.25
C GLU A 317 -3.05 13.23 -9.42
N ASP A 318 -2.48 12.22 -10.07
CA ASP A 318 -1.62 12.36 -11.26
C ASP A 318 -1.52 11.01 -12.00
N ARG A 319 -2.26 10.89 -13.09
CA ARG A 319 -2.32 9.70 -13.96
C ARG A 319 -0.94 9.22 -14.41
N GLU A 320 -0.13 10.13 -14.96
CA GLU A 320 1.18 9.75 -15.53
C GLU A 320 2.20 9.41 -14.45
N ALA A 321 2.13 10.11 -13.31
CA ALA A 321 2.95 9.76 -12.16
C ALA A 321 2.63 8.38 -11.60
N LEU A 322 1.34 7.95 -11.60
CA LEU A 322 0.95 6.59 -11.23
C LEU A 322 1.49 5.56 -12.23
N LEU A 323 1.28 5.79 -13.53
CA LEU A 323 1.80 4.92 -14.59
C LEU A 323 3.32 4.76 -14.45
N PHE A 324 4.06 5.87 -14.33
CA PHE A 324 5.50 5.85 -14.16
C PHE A 324 5.93 5.13 -12.88
N ALA A 325 5.29 5.41 -11.74
CA ALA A 325 5.60 4.80 -10.45
C ALA A 325 5.41 3.28 -10.47
N SER A 326 4.42 2.76 -11.21
CA SER A 326 4.19 1.33 -11.35
C SER A 326 5.37 0.59 -12.01
N HIS A 327 6.07 1.24 -12.94
CA HIS A 327 7.30 0.74 -13.57
C HIS A 327 8.55 0.93 -12.71
N CYS A 328 8.52 1.82 -11.71
CA CYS A 328 9.61 2.03 -10.77
C CYS A 328 9.61 1.04 -9.60
N LEU A 329 8.59 0.20 -9.46
CA LEU A 329 8.55 -0.85 -8.44
C LEU A 329 9.58 -1.93 -8.76
N HIS A 330 10.66 -1.98 -7.98
CA HIS A 330 11.73 -2.96 -8.15
C HIS A 330 11.81 -3.98 -7.01
N ARG A 331 11.17 -3.70 -5.87
CA ARG A 331 11.15 -4.58 -4.69
C ARG A 331 9.92 -5.48 -4.68
N GLY A 332 10.07 -6.66 -4.07
CA GLY A 332 9.02 -7.66 -3.97
C GLY A 332 8.97 -8.63 -5.16
N PRO A 333 8.11 -9.67 -5.09
CA PRO A 333 7.99 -10.68 -6.13
C PRO A 333 7.62 -10.10 -7.49
N ALA A 334 8.18 -10.65 -8.56
CA ALA A 334 7.86 -10.22 -9.94
C ALA A 334 6.36 -10.31 -10.24
N LEU A 335 5.71 -11.35 -9.71
CA LEU A 335 4.27 -11.59 -9.83
C LEU A 335 3.43 -10.44 -9.23
N VAL A 336 3.83 -9.92 -8.07
CA VAL A 336 3.16 -8.78 -7.42
C VAL A 336 3.33 -7.50 -8.23
N ARG A 337 4.55 -7.24 -8.72
CA ARG A 337 4.82 -6.07 -9.57
C ARG A 337 4.01 -6.13 -10.88
N HIS A 338 3.93 -7.31 -11.49
CA HIS A 338 3.10 -7.57 -12.66
C HIS A 338 1.62 -7.26 -12.39
N GLY A 339 1.03 -7.82 -11.34
CA GLY A 339 -0.37 -7.57 -10.98
C GLY A 339 -0.68 -6.08 -10.77
N ILE A 340 0.24 -5.32 -10.16
CA ILE A 340 0.08 -3.87 -9.98
C ILE A 340 0.08 -3.15 -11.33
N ARG A 341 1.01 -3.44 -12.25
CA ARG A 341 1.08 -2.78 -13.56
C ARG A 341 -0.12 -3.10 -14.42
N VAL A 342 -0.55 -4.36 -14.45
CA VAL A 342 -1.78 -4.78 -15.15
C VAL A 342 -3.00 -4.05 -14.57
N ALA A 343 -3.11 -3.95 -13.23
CA ALA A 343 -4.21 -3.26 -12.58
C ALA A 343 -4.21 -1.75 -12.89
N VAL A 344 -3.06 -1.10 -12.87
CA VAL A 344 -2.91 0.33 -13.19
C VAL A 344 -3.28 0.58 -14.66
N ALA A 345 -2.81 -0.24 -15.58
CA ALA A 345 -3.12 -0.09 -17.02
C ALA A 345 -4.59 -0.34 -17.33
N LEU A 346 -5.21 -1.39 -16.78
CA LEU A 346 -6.65 -1.64 -16.94
C LEU A 346 -7.49 -0.53 -16.32
N LEU A 347 -7.14 -0.06 -15.13
CA LEU A 347 -7.82 1.07 -14.48
C LEU A 347 -7.79 2.31 -15.36
N ASP A 348 -6.63 2.65 -15.90
CA ASP A 348 -6.43 3.82 -16.76
C ASP A 348 -7.30 3.75 -18.04
N ILE A 349 -7.32 2.61 -18.71
CA ILE A 349 -8.18 2.41 -19.89
C ILE A 349 -9.66 2.49 -19.50
N CYS A 350 -10.09 1.86 -18.41
CA CYS A 350 -11.48 1.85 -17.98
C CYS A 350 -11.98 3.26 -17.67
N LEU A 351 -11.18 4.06 -16.96
CA LEU A 351 -11.50 5.46 -16.66
C LEU A 351 -11.55 6.32 -17.93
N ALA A 352 -10.59 6.16 -18.85
CA ALA A 352 -10.57 6.88 -20.12
C ALA A 352 -11.77 6.53 -21.02
N LYS A 353 -12.28 5.30 -20.94
CA LYS A 353 -13.51 4.87 -21.63
C LYS A 353 -14.80 5.34 -20.91
N GLY A 354 -14.72 6.10 -19.84
CA GLY A 354 -15.87 6.60 -19.08
C GLY A 354 -16.66 5.51 -18.36
N MET A 355 -16.04 4.39 -18.03
CA MET A 355 -16.71 3.33 -17.25
C MET A 355 -17.06 3.81 -15.85
N PRO A 356 -18.18 3.34 -15.26
CA PRO A 356 -18.55 3.72 -13.90
C PRO A 356 -17.42 3.47 -12.89
N ARG A 357 -17.16 4.41 -11.99
CA ARG A 357 -16.06 4.34 -11.01
C ARG A 357 -16.06 3.04 -10.20
N ARG A 358 -17.26 2.53 -9.84
CA ARG A 358 -17.39 1.24 -9.14
C ARG A 358 -16.88 0.07 -9.98
N LEU A 359 -17.16 0.08 -11.28
CA LEU A 359 -16.67 -0.95 -12.19
C LEU A 359 -15.15 -0.85 -12.37
N CYS A 360 -14.62 0.36 -12.55
CA CYS A 360 -13.16 0.59 -12.61
C CYS A 360 -12.45 0.07 -11.36
N LYS A 361 -13.02 0.31 -10.17
CA LYS A 361 -12.52 -0.21 -8.90
C LYS A 361 -12.51 -1.73 -8.86
N ALA A 362 -13.60 -2.37 -9.28
CA ALA A 362 -13.70 -3.83 -9.31
C ALA A 362 -12.69 -4.45 -10.28
N VAL A 363 -12.54 -3.87 -11.48
CA VAL A 363 -11.54 -4.30 -12.47
C VAL A 363 -10.12 -4.17 -11.93
N ALA A 364 -9.79 -3.04 -11.31
CA ALA A 364 -8.47 -2.83 -10.71
C ALA A 364 -8.18 -3.84 -9.60
N ALA A 365 -9.16 -4.12 -8.73
CA ALA A 365 -9.01 -5.08 -7.64
C ALA A 365 -8.83 -6.52 -8.16
N ALA A 366 -9.63 -6.95 -9.13
CA ALA A 366 -9.49 -8.25 -9.76
C ALA A 366 -8.12 -8.39 -10.45
N ALA A 367 -7.68 -7.35 -11.15
CA ALA A 367 -6.37 -7.32 -11.80
C ALA A 367 -5.19 -7.33 -10.82
N LEU A 368 -5.32 -6.71 -9.63
CA LEU A 368 -4.28 -6.78 -8.60
C LEU A 368 -3.96 -8.22 -8.17
N VAL A 369 -4.97 -9.08 -8.16
CA VAL A 369 -4.84 -10.43 -7.61
C VAL A 369 -4.84 -11.53 -8.67
N HIS A 370 -5.14 -11.24 -9.94
CA HIS A 370 -5.45 -12.22 -10.99
C HIS A 370 -4.44 -13.37 -11.11
N ASP A 371 -3.19 -13.12 -10.81
CA ASP A 371 -2.09 -14.08 -10.97
C ASP A 371 -1.55 -14.61 -9.63
N LEU A 372 -2.02 -14.14 -8.46
CA LEU A 372 -1.46 -14.54 -7.17
C LEU A 372 -1.47 -16.05 -6.92
N GLY A 373 -2.43 -16.76 -7.50
CA GLY A 373 -2.48 -18.21 -7.46
C GLY A 373 -1.24 -18.90 -8.06
N LYS A 374 -0.52 -18.28 -9.00
CA LYS A 374 0.72 -18.83 -9.58
C LYS A 374 1.83 -18.96 -8.53
N ALA A 375 1.81 -18.18 -7.45
CA ALA A 375 2.77 -18.31 -6.35
C ALA A 375 2.63 -19.61 -5.55
N LEU A 376 1.51 -20.32 -5.71
CA LEU A 376 1.24 -21.60 -5.04
C LEU A 376 1.74 -22.81 -5.85
N LEU A 377 2.04 -22.59 -7.13
CA LEU A 377 2.48 -23.67 -8.04
C LEU A 377 3.85 -24.19 -7.63
N PRO A 378 4.09 -25.51 -7.80
CA PRO A 378 5.40 -26.09 -7.63
C PRO A 378 6.46 -25.38 -8.48
N ALA A 379 7.68 -25.26 -7.99
CA ALA A 379 8.80 -24.64 -8.71
C ALA A 379 9.01 -25.28 -10.11
N ALA A 380 8.87 -26.61 -10.21
CA ALA A 380 8.97 -27.35 -11.46
C ALA A 380 7.93 -26.94 -12.53
N VAL A 381 6.83 -26.29 -12.15
CA VAL A 381 5.82 -25.76 -13.07
C VAL A 381 6.02 -24.28 -13.31
N ARG A 382 6.30 -23.54 -12.23
CA ARG A 382 6.44 -22.09 -12.27
C ARG A 382 7.68 -21.63 -13.05
N ASP A 383 8.78 -22.38 -12.92
CA ASP A 383 10.10 -22.03 -13.43
C ASP A 383 10.48 -22.86 -14.70
N ALA A 384 9.52 -23.59 -15.29
CA ALA A 384 9.75 -24.42 -16.48
C ALA A 384 9.74 -23.58 -17.76
N ASP A 385 10.74 -23.77 -18.61
CA ASP A 385 10.80 -23.14 -19.95
C ASP A 385 9.75 -23.71 -20.90
N VAL A 386 9.51 -25.02 -20.82
CA VAL A 386 8.49 -25.74 -21.61
C VAL A 386 7.68 -26.62 -20.68
N LEU A 387 6.36 -26.46 -20.71
CA LEU A 387 5.44 -27.22 -19.87
C LEU A 387 5.01 -28.52 -20.58
N SER A 388 5.12 -29.65 -19.87
CA SER A 388 4.43 -30.87 -20.27
C SER A 388 2.90 -30.72 -20.12
N PRO A 389 2.08 -31.57 -20.75
CA PRO A 389 0.62 -31.52 -20.57
C PRO A 389 0.15 -31.59 -19.12
N ALA A 390 0.83 -32.39 -18.28
CA ALA A 390 0.53 -32.48 -16.85
C ALA A 390 0.89 -31.20 -16.09
N GLN A 391 2.03 -30.59 -16.41
CA GLN A 391 2.44 -29.31 -15.84
C GLN A 391 1.51 -28.17 -16.29
N TYR A 392 1.05 -28.20 -17.55
CA TYR A 392 0.08 -27.25 -18.06
C TYR A 392 -1.26 -27.35 -17.31
N ALA A 393 -1.77 -28.57 -17.08
CA ALA A 393 -2.96 -28.78 -16.25
C ALA A 393 -2.77 -28.26 -14.81
N THR A 394 -1.57 -28.44 -14.25
CA THR A 394 -1.23 -27.87 -12.92
C THR A 394 -1.18 -26.33 -12.98
N LEU A 395 -0.61 -25.74 -14.05
CA LEU A 395 -0.60 -24.29 -14.24
C LEU A 395 -2.02 -23.73 -14.24
N THR A 396 -2.95 -24.33 -14.99
CA THR A 396 -4.32 -23.81 -15.13
C THR A 396 -5.10 -23.82 -13.81
N SER A 397 -4.75 -24.69 -12.86
CA SER A 397 -5.42 -24.82 -11.55
C SER A 397 -5.34 -23.56 -10.68
N HIS A 398 -4.35 -22.67 -10.92
CA HIS A 398 -4.20 -21.45 -10.13
C HIS A 398 -5.41 -20.51 -10.27
N VAL A 399 -6.11 -20.55 -11.42
CA VAL A 399 -7.30 -19.73 -11.68
C VAL A 399 -8.45 -20.15 -10.77
N ALA A 400 -8.76 -21.46 -10.69
CA ALA A 400 -9.81 -21.98 -9.82
C ALA A 400 -9.50 -21.74 -8.33
N THR A 401 -8.23 -21.89 -7.94
CA THR A 401 -7.78 -21.58 -6.58
C THR A 401 -8.04 -20.12 -6.22
N LEU A 402 -7.76 -19.21 -7.13
CA LEU A 402 -7.97 -17.79 -6.90
C LEU A 402 -9.45 -17.42 -6.91
N GLU A 403 -10.25 -17.99 -7.82
CA GLU A 403 -11.70 -17.80 -7.86
C GLU A 403 -12.34 -18.22 -6.53
N ALA A 404 -11.97 -19.38 -6.00
CA ALA A 404 -12.40 -19.85 -4.68
C ALA A 404 -11.98 -18.90 -3.55
N ALA A 405 -10.77 -18.35 -3.61
CA ALA A 405 -10.27 -17.41 -2.62
C ALA A 405 -10.97 -16.04 -2.64
N LEU A 406 -11.69 -15.70 -3.71
CA LEU A 406 -12.44 -14.45 -3.88
C LEU A 406 -13.94 -14.59 -3.53
N THR A 407 -14.39 -15.74 -3.06
CA THR A 407 -15.81 -16.05 -2.80
C THR A 407 -16.48 -15.01 -1.88
N ASP A 408 -15.76 -14.51 -0.87
CA ASP A 408 -16.28 -13.52 0.07
C ASP A 408 -16.29 -12.08 -0.49
N CYS A 409 -15.68 -11.86 -1.65
CA CYS A 409 -15.60 -10.54 -2.29
C CYS A 409 -16.88 -10.21 -3.09
N GLY A 410 -18.06 -10.28 -2.49
CA GLY A 410 -19.35 -10.09 -3.16
C GLY A 410 -19.55 -8.74 -3.87
N TRP A 411 -18.71 -7.74 -3.61
CA TRP A 411 -18.69 -6.48 -4.34
C TRP A 411 -17.95 -6.56 -5.69
N LEU A 412 -17.14 -7.61 -5.92
CA LEU A 412 -16.63 -7.99 -7.22
C LEU A 412 -17.75 -8.74 -7.95
N THR A 413 -18.32 -8.12 -8.97
CA THR A 413 -19.39 -8.78 -9.73
C THR A 413 -18.87 -10.04 -10.42
N PRO A 414 -19.70 -11.10 -10.56
CA PRO A 414 -19.30 -12.32 -11.26
C PRO A 414 -18.73 -12.04 -12.67
N GLN A 415 -19.25 -11.02 -13.36
CA GLN A 415 -18.77 -10.62 -14.69
C GLN A 415 -17.33 -10.07 -14.67
N VAL A 416 -16.94 -9.39 -13.60
CA VAL A 416 -15.55 -8.88 -13.45
C VAL A 416 -14.60 -10.03 -13.12
N ILE A 417 -14.99 -10.93 -12.21
CA ILE A 417 -14.20 -12.12 -11.88
C ILE A 417 -14.04 -13.00 -13.13
N ASP A 418 -15.14 -13.27 -13.83
CA ASP A 418 -15.12 -14.04 -15.07
C ASP A 418 -14.22 -13.41 -16.15
N ALA A 419 -14.25 -12.10 -16.32
CA ALA A 419 -13.47 -11.42 -17.34
C ALA A 419 -11.99 -11.28 -16.99
N VAL A 420 -11.67 -10.91 -15.74
CA VAL A 420 -10.31 -10.47 -15.36
C VAL A 420 -9.52 -11.56 -14.65
N VAL A 421 -10.20 -12.48 -13.93
CA VAL A 421 -9.52 -13.60 -13.25
C VAL A 421 -9.60 -14.87 -14.11
N CYS A 422 -10.80 -15.26 -14.55
CA CYS A 422 -10.98 -16.52 -15.27
C CYS A 422 -10.66 -16.39 -16.77
N GLY A 423 -10.99 -15.25 -17.40
CA GLY A 423 -10.93 -15.06 -18.85
C GLY A 423 -9.64 -14.43 -19.38
N LEU A 424 -8.81 -13.84 -18.52
CA LEU A 424 -7.61 -13.10 -18.95
C LEU A 424 -6.59 -13.99 -19.68
N ASN A 425 -6.47 -15.26 -19.29
CA ASN A 425 -5.57 -16.23 -19.89
C ASN A 425 -6.15 -16.97 -21.10
N GLU A 426 -7.42 -16.74 -21.43
CA GLU A 426 -8.07 -17.32 -22.61
C GLU A 426 -7.59 -16.62 -23.89
N ARG A 427 -7.74 -17.30 -25.03
CA ARG A 427 -7.37 -16.80 -26.36
C ARG A 427 -8.53 -16.99 -27.33
N LEU A 428 -8.66 -16.12 -28.33
CA LEU A 428 -9.79 -16.15 -29.29
C LEU A 428 -9.89 -17.48 -30.06
N ASP A 429 -8.75 -18.14 -30.30
CA ASP A 429 -8.68 -19.45 -30.98
C ASP A 429 -8.95 -20.65 -30.06
N GLY A 430 -9.22 -20.41 -28.77
CA GLY A 430 -9.41 -21.46 -27.77
C GLY A 430 -8.13 -22.13 -27.28
N SER A 431 -6.95 -21.64 -27.66
CA SER A 431 -5.66 -22.15 -27.19
C SER A 431 -5.30 -21.71 -25.77
N GLY A 432 -6.12 -20.85 -25.16
CA GLY A 432 -5.95 -20.34 -23.82
C GLY A 432 -6.44 -21.28 -22.72
N TYR A 433 -6.48 -20.81 -21.50
CA TYR A 433 -6.92 -21.55 -20.32
C TYR A 433 -7.70 -20.63 -19.35
N PRO A 434 -8.45 -21.17 -18.37
CA PRO A 434 -8.52 -22.58 -17.93
C PRO A 434 -9.48 -23.46 -18.73
N VAL A 435 -10.45 -22.88 -19.48
CA VAL A 435 -11.54 -23.63 -20.09
C VAL A 435 -11.35 -23.82 -21.60
N GLY A 436 -10.53 -22.97 -22.24
CA GLY A 436 -10.37 -22.95 -23.69
C GLY A 436 -11.54 -22.23 -24.39
N ARG A 437 -12.09 -21.20 -23.77
CA ARG A 437 -13.14 -20.37 -24.38
C ARG A 437 -12.61 -19.67 -25.64
N SER A 438 -13.45 -19.57 -26.68
CA SER A 438 -13.05 -18.99 -27.95
C SER A 438 -14.05 -17.94 -28.47
N GLY A 439 -13.57 -17.09 -29.36
CA GLY A 439 -14.38 -16.14 -30.11
C GLY A 439 -15.27 -15.25 -29.23
N GLU A 440 -16.58 -15.24 -29.55
CA GLU A 440 -17.56 -14.40 -28.85
C GLU A 440 -17.89 -14.85 -27.42
N ALA A 441 -17.55 -16.08 -27.03
CA ALA A 441 -17.69 -16.53 -25.65
C ALA A 441 -16.78 -15.76 -24.68
N LEU A 442 -15.78 -15.04 -25.20
CA LEU A 442 -14.92 -14.18 -24.37
C LEU A 442 -15.50 -12.76 -24.29
N PRO A 443 -15.85 -12.26 -23.08
CA PRO A 443 -16.29 -10.88 -22.90
C PRO A 443 -15.27 -9.86 -23.43
N ALA A 444 -15.74 -8.71 -23.89
CA ALA A 444 -14.86 -7.64 -24.40
C ALA A 444 -13.81 -7.18 -23.37
N LEU A 445 -14.15 -7.21 -22.08
CA LEU A 445 -13.23 -6.90 -20.98
C LEU A 445 -12.14 -7.97 -20.84
N ALA A 446 -12.47 -9.26 -20.98
CA ALA A 446 -11.48 -10.34 -20.94
C ALA A 446 -10.48 -10.22 -22.09
N ARG A 447 -10.97 -9.95 -23.33
CA ARG A 447 -10.11 -9.73 -24.50
C ARG A 447 -9.17 -8.53 -24.31
N LEU A 448 -9.65 -7.45 -23.68
CA LEU A 448 -8.81 -6.29 -23.34
C LEU A 448 -7.79 -6.63 -22.26
N ALA A 449 -8.22 -7.32 -21.20
CA ALA A 449 -7.36 -7.73 -20.10
C ALA A 449 -6.22 -8.64 -20.58
N ALA A 450 -6.52 -9.57 -21.51
CA ALA A 450 -5.52 -10.44 -22.13
C ALA A 450 -4.44 -9.65 -22.89
N VAL A 451 -4.80 -8.56 -23.58
CA VAL A 451 -3.83 -7.68 -24.26
C VAL A 451 -2.94 -6.97 -23.25
N VAL A 452 -3.54 -6.37 -22.21
CA VAL A 452 -2.80 -5.64 -21.16
C VAL A 452 -1.82 -6.57 -20.44
N ASP A 453 -2.26 -7.76 -20.07
CA ASP A 453 -1.46 -8.79 -19.40
C ASP A 453 -0.24 -9.17 -20.25
N VAL A 454 -0.44 -9.51 -21.51
CA VAL A 454 0.64 -9.95 -22.39
C VAL A 454 1.62 -8.83 -22.68
N VAL A 455 1.17 -7.58 -22.84
CA VAL A 455 2.07 -6.44 -23.02
C VAL A 455 2.99 -6.29 -21.79
N ASP A 456 2.45 -6.31 -20.58
CA ASP A 456 3.27 -6.22 -19.38
C ASP A 456 4.19 -7.43 -19.22
N ALA A 457 3.65 -8.65 -19.42
CA ALA A 457 4.41 -9.88 -19.29
C ALA A 457 5.60 -9.97 -20.27
N MET A 458 5.47 -9.43 -21.50
CA MET A 458 6.54 -9.41 -22.49
C MET A 458 7.51 -8.25 -22.32
N SER A 459 7.11 -7.18 -21.64
CA SER A 459 7.95 -6.00 -21.39
C SER A 459 9.02 -6.23 -20.32
N HIS A 460 8.95 -7.37 -19.61
CA HIS A 460 9.85 -7.68 -18.50
C HIS A 460 10.54 -9.01 -18.71
N ALA A 461 11.85 -9.06 -18.38
CA ALA A 461 12.61 -10.30 -18.40
C ALA A 461 12.07 -11.31 -17.39
N ARG A 462 12.05 -12.58 -17.76
CA ARG A 462 11.78 -13.73 -16.90
C ARG A 462 12.95 -14.70 -17.02
N ALA A 463 13.01 -15.71 -16.15
CA ALA A 463 14.06 -16.73 -16.21
C ALA A 463 14.12 -17.44 -17.59
N ASP A 464 12.94 -17.64 -18.19
CA ASP A 464 12.73 -18.34 -19.46
C ASP A 464 12.89 -17.46 -20.72
N ARG A 465 12.86 -16.12 -20.58
CA ARG A 465 12.91 -15.22 -21.75
C ARG A 465 13.38 -13.81 -21.41
N PRO A 466 14.12 -13.14 -22.35
CA PRO A 466 14.45 -11.73 -22.21
C PRO A 466 13.20 -10.83 -22.38
N ALA A 467 13.27 -9.63 -21.84
CA ALA A 467 12.28 -8.58 -22.11
C ALA A 467 12.28 -8.21 -23.61
N ARG A 468 11.17 -7.70 -24.10
CA ARG A 468 11.01 -7.21 -25.47
C ARG A 468 10.68 -5.72 -25.48
N GLY A 469 11.15 -4.99 -26.50
CA GLY A 469 10.74 -3.61 -26.74
C GLY A 469 9.26 -3.52 -27.11
N VAL A 470 8.63 -2.43 -26.74
CA VAL A 470 7.18 -2.24 -26.93
C VAL A 470 6.75 -2.34 -28.39
N ASP A 471 7.58 -1.87 -29.33
CA ASP A 471 7.35 -1.96 -30.78
C ASP A 471 7.32 -3.42 -31.26
N VAL A 472 8.19 -4.29 -30.73
CA VAL A 472 8.22 -5.72 -31.00
C VAL A 472 6.97 -6.39 -30.44
N ILE A 473 6.54 -5.99 -29.24
CA ILE A 473 5.35 -6.52 -28.59
C ILE A 473 4.10 -6.17 -29.38
N TYR A 474 3.95 -4.91 -29.80
CA TYR A 474 2.80 -4.48 -30.59
C TYR A 474 2.70 -5.20 -31.92
N ARG A 475 3.83 -5.38 -32.62
CA ARG A 475 3.90 -6.16 -33.84
C ARG A 475 3.47 -7.60 -33.62
N HIS A 476 4.02 -8.24 -32.59
CA HIS A 476 3.68 -9.61 -32.24
C HIS A 476 2.17 -9.80 -31.99
N LEU A 477 1.53 -8.89 -31.23
CA LEU A 477 0.08 -8.97 -30.98
C LEU A 477 -0.76 -8.76 -32.25
N LEU A 478 -0.32 -7.88 -33.16
CA LEU A 478 -1.01 -7.63 -34.42
C LEU A 478 -0.84 -8.77 -35.43
N GLU A 479 0.27 -9.52 -35.34
CA GLU A 479 0.56 -10.70 -36.17
C GLU A 479 -0.18 -11.97 -35.70
N LEU A 480 -0.83 -11.95 -34.55
CA LEU A 480 -1.58 -13.08 -33.97
C LEU A 480 -3.10 -12.78 -33.83
N PRO A 481 -3.80 -12.42 -34.93
CA PRO A 481 -5.22 -12.07 -34.85
C PRO A 481 -6.12 -13.24 -34.47
N ALA A 482 -5.64 -14.48 -34.60
CA ALA A 482 -6.34 -15.67 -34.13
C ALA A 482 -6.38 -15.76 -32.60
N GLN A 483 -5.39 -15.22 -31.90
CA GLN A 483 -5.28 -15.28 -30.44
C GLN A 483 -5.77 -14.00 -29.76
N PHE A 484 -5.52 -12.84 -30.34
CA PHE A 484 -5.81 -11.55 -29.75
C PHE A 484 -6.81 -10.74 -30.58
N ASP A 485 -7.77 -10.12 -29.91
CA ASP A 485 -8.75 -9.22 -30.55
C ASP A 485 -8.02 -7.98 -31.10
N ARG A 486 -7.90 -7.90 -32.42
CA ARG A 486 -7.22 -6.81 -33.12
C ARG A 486 -7.73 -5.43 -32.71
N ARG A 487 -9.03 -5.30 -32.44
CA ARG A 487 -9.63 -4.03 -31.99
C ARG A 487 -9.12 -3.68 -30.59
N ARG A 488 -8.99 -4.65 -29.68
CA ARG A 488 -8.46 -4.41 -28.33
C ARG A 488 -6.97 -4.09 -28.35
N VAL A 489 -6.22 -4.70 -29.24
CA VAL A 489 -4.80 -4.33 -29.46
C VAL A 489 -4.70 -2.89 -29.98
N GLN A 490 -5.53 -2.50 -30.93
CA GLN A 490 -5.58 -1.12 -31.44
C GLN A 490 -6.02 -0.13 -30.35
N ASP A 491 -7.06 -0.45 -29.57
CA ASP A 491 -7.51 0.35 -28.42
C ASP A 491 -6.35 0.61 -27.44
N TYR A 492 -5.56 -0.43 -27.14
CA TYR A 492 -4.39 -0.32 -26.25
C TYR A 492 -3.31 0.62 -26.82
N ILE A 493 -2.94 0.40 -28.09
CA ILE A 493 -1.91 1.21 -28.77
C ILE A 493 -2.35 2.68 -28.89
N GLN A 494 -3.61 2.93 -29.23
CA GLN A 494 -4.15 4.30 -29.32
C GLN A 494 -4.17 4.99 -27.95
N HIS A 495 -4.43 4.24 -26.88
CA HIS A 495 -4.53 4.80 -25.54
C HIS A 495 -3.16 5.14 -24.93
N PHE A 496 -2.18 4.25 -25.07
CA PHE A 496 -0.85 4.42 -24.46
C PHE A 496 0.19 5.01 -25.40
N GLY A 497 -0.07 5.02 -26.71
CA GLY A 497 0.86 5.50 -27.72
C GLY A 497 1.97 4.50 -28.07
N ALA A 498 2.87 4.95 -28.96
CA ALA A 498 4.00 4.13 -29.42
C ALA A 498 5.09 3.96 -28.35
N LEU A 499 5.21 4.90 -27.45
CA LEU A 499 6.19 4.92 -26.33
C LEU A 499 5.45 5.21 -25.01
N PRO A 500 4.74 4.23 -24.42
CA PRO A 500 4.03 4.40 -23.15
C PRO A 500 4.90 4.99 -22.03
N VAL A 501 4.27 5.66 -21.08
CA VAL A 501 4.94 6.04 -19.82
C VAL A 501 5.56 4.81 -19.16
N GLY A 502 6.80 4.91 -18.69
CA GLY A 502 7.57 3.80 -18.14
C GLY A 502 8.44 3.06 -19.16
N THR A 503 8.23 3.26 -20.48
CA THR A 503 9.06 2.62 -21.51
C THR A 503 10.52 3.06 -21.39
N LEU A 504 11.44 2.09 -21.45
CA LEU A 504 12.87 2.37 -21.60
C LEU A 504 13.15 2.75 -23.06
N VAL A 505 13.84 3.85 -23.25
CA VAL A 505 14.22 4.37 -24.57
C VAL A 505 15.71 4.64 -24.64
N ARG A 506 16.27 4.47 -25.83
CA ARG A 506 17.66 4.82 -26.16
C ARG A 506 17.68 5.95 -27.17
N TYR A 507 18.47 6.95 -26.89
CA TYR A 507 18.71 8.09 -27.77
C TYR A 507 19.91 7.84 -28.69
N PRO A 508 20.08 8.62 -29.80
CA PRO A 508 21.12 8.39 -30.79
C PRO A 508 22.55 8.31 -30.23
N GLU A 509 22.86 9.10 -29.21
CA GLU A 509 24.18 9.08 -28.55
C GLU A 509 24.36 7.94 -27.51
N GLY A 510 23.43 7.01 -27.47
CA GLY A 510 23.49 5.85 -26.58
C GLY A 510 22.87 6.07 -25.19
N GLN A 511 22.42 7.25 -24.87
CA GLN A 511 21.82 7.57 -23.57
C GLN A 511 20.53 6.79 -23.37
N LEU A 512 20.37 6.19 -22.18
CA LEU A 512 19.17 5.50 -21.75
C LEU A 512 18.31 6.41 -20.87
N ALA A 513 17.01 6.37 -21.09
CA ALA A 513 16.04 7.07 -20.27
C ALA A 513 14.69 6.33 -20.22
N ARG A 514 13.88 6.59 -19.21
CA ARG A 514 12.49 6.12 -19.12
C ARG A 514 11.53 7.26 -19.38
N VAL A 515 10.51 7.01 -20.17
CA VAL A 515 9.44 7.97 -20.45
C VAL A 515 8.66 8.25 -19.16
N VAL A 516 8.60 9.53 -18.75
CA VAL A 516 7.89 9.99 -17.54
C VAL A 516 6.55 10.61 -17.90
N ARG A 517 6.54 11.44 -18.96
CA ARG A 517 5.34 12.13 -19.44
C ARG A 517 5.29 12.16 -20.96
N LEU A 518 4.08 12.13 -21.49
CA LEU A 518 3.79 12.30 -22.91
C LEU A 518 3.07 13.63 -23.15
N ASP A 519 3.23 14.18 -24.35
CA ASP A 519 2.38 15.26 -24.83
C ASP A 519 1.06 14.71 -25.40
N ILE A 520 0.18 15.60 -25.84
CA ILE A 520 -1.12 15.24 -26.43
C ILE A 520 -1.00 14.44 -27.75
N THR A 521 0.18 14.40 -28.36
CA THR A 521 0.48 13.64 -29.58
C THR A 521 1.11 12.28 -29.28
N GLY A 522 1.31 11.93 -27.99
CA GLY A 522 1.94 10.70 -27.55
C GLY A 522 3.48 10.71 -27.64
N ARG A 523 4.12 11.89 -27.81
CA ARG A 523 5.57 12.02 -27.77
C ARG A 523 6.09 12.26 -26.36
N PRO A 524 7.29 11.77 -26.03
CA PRO A 524 7.89 12.04 -24.74
C PRO A 524 8.10 13.55 -24.48
N MET A 525 7.46 14.08 -23.43
CA MET A 525 7.59 15.46 -22.96
C MET A 525 8.54 15.55 -21.75
N ALA A 526 8.69 14.46 -21.02
CA ALA A 526 9.66 14.33 -19.94
C ALA A 526 10.19 12.89 -19.91
N VAL A 527 11.51 12.76 -19.71
CA VAL A 527 12.17 11.46 -19.55
C VAL A 527 13.09 11.50 -18.34
N GLN A 528 13.25 10.38 -17.68
CA GLN A 528 14.19 10.22 -16.58
C GLN A 528 15.42 9.47 -17.07
N ARG A 529 16.60 10.10 -16.97
CA ARG A 529 17.88 9.45 -17.28
C ARG A 529 18.09 8.21 -16.42
N THR A 530 18.59 7.15 -17.02
CA THR A 530 19.08 5.98 -16.30
C THR A 530 20.51 5.67 -16.75
N ILE A 531 21.37 5.32 -15.80
CA ILE A 531 22.80 5.06 -16.07
C ILE A 531 22.99 3.60 -16.47
N GLU A 532 22.11 2.73 -16.01
CA GLU A 532 22.12 1.29 -16.29
C GLU A 532 20.71 0.80 -16.57
N ASP A 533 20.65 -0.30 -17.29
CA ASP A 533 19.41 -1.06 -17.56
C ASP A 533 18.86 -1.75 -16.28
N ASN A 534 19.17 -1.19 -15.11
CA ASN A 534 18.85 -1.77 -13.81
C ASN A 534 17.55 -1.18 -13.27
N ALA A 535 16.54 -2.05 -13.07
CA ALA A 535 15.26 -1.71 -12.49
C ALA A 535 15.38 -1.11 -11.06
N ALA A 536 16.44 -1.43 -10.31
CA ALA A 536 16.68 -0.88 -8.97
C ALA A 536 16.90 0.64 -8.97
N ASN A 537 17.36 1.21 -10.08
CA ASN A 537 17.60 2.64 -10.27
C ASN A 537 16.44 3.36 -10.98
N ALA A 538 15.36 2.66 -11.29
CA ALA A 538 14.17 3.26 -11.85
C ALA A 538 13.58 4.27 -10.84
N GLY A 539 13.40 5.51 -11.27
CA GLY A 539 12.95 6.61 -10.40
C GLY A 539 14.07 7.42 -9.73
N ALA A 540 15.35 7.10 -9.96
CA ALA A 540 16.50 7.71 -9.29
C ALA A 540 17.33 8.66 -10.17
N GLY A 541 17.00 8.88 -11.43
CA GLY A 541 17.75 9.72 -12.36
C GLY A 541 17.22 11.14 -12.51
N GLU A 542 18.02 11.99 -13.17
CA GLU A 542 17.64 13.34 -13.56
C GLU A 542 16.47 13.31 -14.55
N VAL A 543 15.46 14.17 -14.35
CA VAL A 543 14.33 14.31 -15.27
C VAL A 543 14.62 15.42 -16.28
N LEU A 544 14.76 15.04 -17.55
CA LEU A 544 15.00 15.95 -18.67
C LEU A 544 13.69 16.39 -19.32
N ARG A 545 13.59 17.68 -19.63
CA ARG A 545 12.41 18.32 -20.24
C ARG A 545 12.82 19.42 -21.20
N GLY A 546 11.89 19.82 -22.07
CA GLY A 546 12.05 20.98 -22.93
C GLY A 546 13.35 20.94 -23.78
N ARG A 547 14.20 21.95 -23.66
CA ARG A 547 15.45 22.08 -24.49
C ARG A 547 16.45 20.97 -24.23
N ASP A 548 16.56 20.48 -22.99
CA ASP A 548 17.52 19.42 -22.66
C ASP A 548 17.07 18.07 -23.20
N LEU A 549 15.75 17.83 -23.22
CA LEU A 549 15.17 16.66 -23.88
C LEU A 549 15.34 16.75 -25.41
N ALA A 550 15.06 17.91 -26.00
CA ALA A 550 15.16 18.10 -27.45
C ALA A 550 16.59 17.88 -28.00
N ARG A 551 17.63 18.14 -27.20
CA ARG A 551 19.03 17.88 -27.56
C ARG A 551 19.38 16.41 -27.72
N LEU A 552 18.60 15.51 -27.11
CA LEU A 552 18.84 14.06 -27.16
C LEU A 552 18.48 13.44 -28.52
N GLY A 553 17.64 14.12 -29.33
CA GLY A 553 17.14 13.60 -30.60
C GLY A 553 15.92 12.67 -30.44
N GLU A 554 15.65 11.86 -31.46
CA GLU A 554 14.49 10.96 -31.48
C GLU A 554 14.80 9.65 -30.73
N PRO A 555 13.96 9.27 -29.75
CA PRO A 555 14.15 8.06 -28.97
C PRO A 555 13.68 6.81 -29.72
N ARG A 556 14.31 5.65 -29.42
CA ARG A 556 13.82 4.33 -29.81
C ARG A 556 13.54 3.49 -28.59
N ALA A 557 12.44 2.74 -28.60
CA ALA A 557 12.14 1.77 -27.55
C ALA A 557 13.24 0.70 -27.50
N VAL A 558 13.65 0.32 -26.30
CA VAL A 558 14.56 -0.81 -26.07
C VAL A 558 13.94 -1.76 -25.05
N ALA A 559 14.35 -3.02 -25.08
CA ALA A 559 13.96 -3.97 -24.08
C ALA A 559 14.49 -3.53 -22.71
N GLY A 560 13.66 -3.64 -21.68
CA GLY A 560 14.12 -3.48 -20.31
C GLY A 560 14.90 -4.71 -19.83
N PRO A 561 15.58 -4.62 -18.69
CA PRO A 561 16.31 -5.73 -18.09
C PRO A 561 15.39 -6.83 -17.60
#